data_5e03807f3af9c43585707de1f9131ea0
#
_entry.id   5e03807f3af9c43585707de1f9131ea0
#
_cell.length_a   1.000
_cell.length_b   1.000
_cell.length_c   1.000
_cell.angle_alpha   90.00
_cell.angle_beta   90.00
_cell.angle_gamma   90.00
#
_symmetry.space_group_name_H-M   'P 1'
#
loop_
_entity.id
_entity.type
_entity.pdbx_description
1 polymer ?
#
loop_
_entity_poly.entity_id
_entity_poly.type
_entity_poly.pdbx_seq_one_letter_code
_entity_poly.pdbx_strand_id
1 'polypeptide(L)'
;MKILFLVYHGFSETSGITKKIRAQVKGLEQNGHEVHLCYYDFDARGHRCRFVDGNVLSDYGTGRWAALRQRVSYGCVVDYCRREKIELVYARCFQNASPWLVSLFSRLRRMGVRAVTEVPTYPYDQEFVGSNYLPGLMALQVDKLFRRRLYREMDAMVTFSDAEEIFGCRTIRISNGVDFDAIPLHRHVSDPSDGALHLIAVAEVHFWHGFDRLIAGMGEYVLRHKSLGDERRVVFHIVGGVAPSEMQGSKNAPGFLPLIERYGLQQSVVFHGQLFGSQLDDVFNQCHFAVGSLGRHRSHITNIKTLKNREYATRGLPFMYSEHDSDFDAQPYVFHVPADESPIDLDSLLHFIDTHHFLPEDIRSSVSLLSWKQQMGKVVGTILAMSLSYS
;
A
#
# COMPACT_ATOMS: atom_id res chain seq x y z
N MET A 1 -24.43 -11.37 -1.80
CA MET A 1 -24.61 -10.61 -0.53
C MET A 1 -24.67 -9.11 -0.84
N LYS A 2 -25.43 -8.36 -0.02
CA LYS A 2 -25.35 -6.90 0.03
C LYS A 2 -24.32 -6.46 1.07
N ILE A 3 -23.32 -5.70 0.63
CA ILE A 3 -22.17 -5.31 1.44
C ILE A 3 -22.10 -3.79 1.55
N LEU A 4 -21.96 -3.25 2.76
CA LEU A 4 -21.61 -1.86 2.97
C LEU A 4 -20.10 -1.76 3.20
N PHE A 5 -19.38 -1.13 2.27
CA PHE A 5 -17.96 -0.81 2.43
C PHE A 5 -17.85 0.55 3.14
N LEU A 6 -17.47 0.53 4.41
CA LEU A 6 -17.48 1.71 5.29
C LEU A 6 -16.09 2.29 5.45
N VAL A 7 -15.92 3.55 5.02
CA VAL A 7 -14.66 4.31 5.09
C VAL A 7 -14.87 5.58 5.91
N TYR A 8 -13.83 6.04 6.59
CA TYR A 8 -13.88 7.19 7.50
C TYR A 8 -13.15 8.43 6.96
N HIS A 9 -12.90 8.51 5.68
CA HIS A 9 -12.27 9.65 5.00
C HIS A 9 -12.87 9.84 3.60
N GLY A 10 -12.58 10.99 2.98
CA GLY A 10 -12.92 11.30 1.59
C GLY A 10 -11.96 10.68 0.59
N PHE A 11 -12.24 10.91 -0.66
CA PHE A 11 -11.45 10.38 -1.77
C PHE A 11 -10.69 11.50 -2.51
N SER A 12 -9.47 11.17 -2.95
CA SER A 12 -8.66 12.00 -3.83
C SER A 12 -8.16 11.12 -4.99
N GLU A 13 -8.25 11.60 -6.21
CA GLU A 13 -7.84 10.83 -7.40
C GLU A 13 -6.34 10.50 -7.41
N THR A 14 -5.54 11.33 -6.77
CA THR A 14 -4.08 11.13 -6.66
C THR A 14 -3.69 10.15 -5.55
N SER A 15 -4.62 9.81 -4.64
CA SER A 15 -4.33 8.97 -3.48
C SER A 15 -4.28 7.48 -3.85
N GLY A 16 -3.15 6.82 -3.55
CA GLY A 16 -3.02 5.36 -3.65
C GLY A 16 -4.03 4.60 -2.77
N ILE A 17 -4.43 5.20 -1.62
CA ILE A 17 -5.46 4.64 -0.74
C ILE A 17 -6.83 4.64 -1.43
N THR A 18 -7.17 5.72 -2.13
CA THR A 18 -8.42 5.81 -2.91
C THR A 18 -8.47 4.74 -4.00
N LYS A 19 -7.38 4.58 -4.76
CA LYS A 19 -7.25 3.54 -5.80
C LYS A 19 -7.41 2.15 -5.21
N LYS A 20 -6.77 1.88 -4.06
CA LYS A 20 -6.91 0.61 -3.34
C LYS A 20 -8.36 0.32 -2.95
N ILE A 21 -9.06 1.28 -2.32
CA ILE A 21 -10.45 1.08 -1.87
C ILE A 21 -11.37 0.82 -3.06
N ARG A 22 -11.26 1.60 -4.14
CA ARG A 22 -12.05 1.37 -5.35
C ARG A 22 -11.79 -0.02 -5.95
N ALA A 23 -10.54 -0.47 -5.96
CA ALA A 23 -10.18 -1.79 -6.45
C ALA A 23 -10.70 -2.92 -5.54
N GLN A 24 -10.75 -2.71 -4.22
CA GLN A 24 -11.39 -3.65 -3.27
C GLN A 24 -12.90 -3.76 -3.52
N VAL A 25 -13.59 -2.62 -3.70
CA VAL A 25 -15.02 -2.59 -4.04
C VAL A 25 -15.26 -3.33 -5.36
N LYS A 26 -14.52 -3.00 -6.43
CA LYS A 26 -14.56 -3.70 -7.72
C LYS A 26 -14.33 -5.21 -7.55
N GLY A 27 -13.37 -5.61 -6.70
CA GLY A 27 -13.09 -7.01 -6.41
C GLY A 27 -14.27 -7.74 -5.74
N LEU A 28 -15.01 -7.08 -4.84
CA LEU A 28 -16.24 -7.62 -4.26
C LEU A 28 -17.36 -7.74 -5.30
N GLU A 29 -17.55 -6.73 -6.15
CA GLU A 29 -18.54 -6.75 -7.25
C GLU A 29 -18.24 -7.85 -8.26
N GLN A 30 -16.96 -8.06 -8.62
CA GLN A 30 -16.52 -9.15 -9.50
C GLN A 30 -16.75 -10.55 -8.90
N ASN A 31 -16.95 -10.66 -7.59
CA ASN A 31 -17.38 -11.88 -6.92
C ASN A 31 -18.92 -12.01 -6.82
N GLY A 32 -19.66 -11.15 -7.49
CA GLY A 32 -21.13 -11.21 -7.55
C GLY A 32 -21.83 -10.61 -6.34
N HIS A 33 -21.18 -9.69 -5.61
CA HIS A 33 -21.79 -8.99 -4.48
C HIS A 33 -22.30 -7.61 -4.90
N GLU A 34 -23.41 -7.18 -4.30
CA GLU A 34 -23.91 -5.81 -4.39
C GLU A 34 -23.20 -4.97 -3.32
N VAL A 35 -22.42 -3.97 -3.74
CA VAL A 35 -21.55 -3.21 -2.82
C VAL A 35 -21.96 -1.75 -2.78
N HIS A 36 -22.18 -1.23 -1.59
CA HIS A 36 -22.48 0.16 -1.32
C HIS A 36 -21.27 0.82 -0.64
N LEU A 37 -20.72 1.88 -1.23
CA LEU A 37 -19.55 2.56 -0.71
C LEU A 37 -19.94 3.76 0.16
N CYS A 38 -19.73 3.64 1.48
CA CYS A 38 -20.04 4.69 2.46
C CYS A 38 -18.75 5.40 2.91
N TYR A 39 -18.69 6.73 2.75
CA TYR A 39 -17.51 7.53 3.03
C TYR A 39 -17.85 8.94 3.54
N TYR A 40 -16.85 9.68 4.01
CA TYR A 40 -16.96 11.08 4.39
C TYR A 40 -16.41 11.97 3.28
N ASP A 41 -17.09 13.08 3.00
CA ASP A 41 -16.57 14.14 2.14
C ASP A 41 -17.27 15.48 2.43
N PHE A 42 -16.89 16.50 1.67
CA PHE A 42 -17.58 17.79 1.65
C PHE A 42 -18.54 17.85 0.47
N ASP A 43 -19.72 18.42 0.68
CA ASP A 43 -20.64 18.74 -0.42
C ASP A 43 -20.21 20.03 -1.13
N ALA A 44 -20.92 20.40 -2.20
CA ALA A 44 -20.67 21.61 -2.97
C ALA A 44 -20.79 22.92 -2.16
N ARG A 45 -21.43 22.88 -0.99
CA ARG A 45 -21.57 24.02 -0.06
C ARG A 45 -20.48 24.04 1.01
N GLY A 46 -19.57 23.07 0.98
CA GLY A 46 -18.52 22.89 1.99
C GLY A 46 -19.02 22.27 3.31
N HIS A 47 -20.22 21.68 3.32
CA HIS A 47 -20.70 20.93 4.47
C HIS A 47 -20.01 19.57 4.57
N ARG A 48 -19.69 19.18 5.80
CA ARG A 48 -19.23 17.81 6.09
C ARG A 48 -20.40 16.86 5.98
N CYS A 49 -20.28 15.90 5.09
CA CYS A 49 -21.34 14.93 4.83
C CYS A 49 -20.83 13.50 4.91
N ARG A 50 -21.76 12.58 5.17
CA ARG A 50 -21.55 11.16 4.90
C ARG A 50 -22.30 10.83 3.60
N PHE A 51 -21.61 10.16 2.71
CA PHE A 51 -22.14 9.75 1.42
C PHE A 51 -22.28 8.23 1.35
N VAL A 52 -23.22 7.77 0.55
CA VAL A 52 -23.27 6.39 0.05
C VAL A 52 -23.48 6.46 -1.46
N ASP A 53 -22.57 5.85 -2.22
CA ASP A 53 -22.61 5.80 -3.68
C ASP A 53 -22.81 7.19 -4.33
N GLY A 54 -22.12 8.21 -3.78
CA GLY A 54 -22.21 9.60 -4.24
C GLY A 54 -23.42 10.40 -3.72
N ASN A 55 -24.39 9.76 -3.07
CA ASN A 55 -25.55 10.41 -2.53
C ASN A 55 -25.35 10.79 -1.05
N VAL A 56 -25.81 11.97 -0.65
CA VAL A 56 -25.73 12.42 0.76
C VAL A 56 -26.63 11.56 1.63
N LEU A 57 -26.01 10.82 2.56
CA LEU A 57 -26.73 10.05 3.58
C LEU A 57 -27.01 10.90 4.83
N SER A 58 -26.08 11.79 5.21
CA SER A 58 -26.25 12.68 6.36
C SER A 58 -25.40 13.94 6.18
N ASP A 59 -25.98 15.10 6.44
CA ASP A 59 -25.33 16.40 6.46
C ASP A 59 -25.07 16.82 7.92
N TYR A 60 -23.83 17.11 8.27
CA TYR A 60 -23.40 17.52 9.60
C TYR A 60 -23.19 19.04 9.70
N GLY A 61 -23.24 19.77 8.57
CA GLY A 61 -22.98 21.20 8.47
C GLY A 61 -21.49 21.53 8.41
N THR A 62 -21.13 22.71 8.93
CA THR A 62 -19.75 23.24 8.89
C THR A 62 -19.18 23.43 10.29
N GLY A 63 -17.85 23.67 10.35
CA GLY A 63 -17.12 24.02 11.57
C GLY A 63 -16.81 22.85 12.50
N ARG A 64 -16.35 23.19 13.72
CA ARG A 64 -15.81 22.22 14.70
C ARG A 64 -16.88 21.25 15.22
N TRP A 65 -18.10 21.71 15.40
CA TRP A 65 -19.21 20.88 15.86
C TRP A 65 -19.67 19.89 14.80
N ALA A 66 -19.63 20.26 13.53
CA ALA A 66 -19.86 19.34 12.43
C ALA A 66 -18.83 18.20 12.39
N ALA A 67 -17.54 18.55 12.59
CA ALA A 67 -16.47 17.57 12.66
C ALA A 67 -16.65 16.58 13.84
N LEU A 68 -17.14 17.07 14.99
CA LEU A 68 -17.44 16.19 16.13
C LEU A 68 -18.65 15.30 15.83
N ARG A 69 -19.77 15.86 15.34
CA ARG A 69 -20.98 15.09 14.97
C ARG A 69 -20.65 13.99 13.97
N GLN A 70 -19.85 14.29 12.94
CA GLN A 70 -19.40 13.33 11.94
C GLN A 70 -18.70 12.11 12.57
N ARG A 71 -17.92 12.33 13.65
CA ARG A 71 -17.15 11.28 14.33
C ARG A 71 -17.97 10.45 15.33
N VAL A 72 -19.07 11.00 15.84
CA VAL A 72 -19.84 10.36 16.93
C VAL A 72 -21.23 9.88 16.49
N SER A 73 -21.74 10.33 15.34
CA SER A 73 -23.09 10.01 14.87
C SER A 73 -23.07 8.92 13.78
N TYR A 74 -23.59 7.76 14.14
CA TYR A 74 -23.66 6.59 13.23
C TYR A 74 -25.10 6.08 13.05
N GLY A 75 -26.12 6.79 13.56
CA GLY A 75 -27.52 6.39 13.40
C GLY A 75 -27.91 6.18 11.95
N CYS A 76 -27.53 7.11 11.08
CA CYS A 76 -27.81 7.05 9.64
C CYS A 76 -27.22 5.78 8.98
N VAL A 77 -26.06 5.28 9.44
CA VAL A 77 -25.46 4.05 8.92
C VAL A 77 -26.31 2.83 9.32
N VAL A 78 -26.75 2.78 10.57
CA VAL A 78 -27.61 1.68 11.07
C VAL A 78 -28.94 1.66 10.33
N ASP A 79 -29.55 2.85 10.12
CA ASP A 79 -30.82 2.96 9.42
C ASP A 79 -30.69 2.62 7.94
N TYR A 80 -29.56 2.99 7.33
CA TYR A 80 -29.22 2.58 5.96
C TYR A 80 -29.11 1.05 5.87
N CYS A 81 -28.32 0.42 6.76
CA CYS A 81 -28.15 -1.03 6.77
C CYS A 81 -29.49 -1.76 6.93
N ARG A 82 -30.39 -1.24 7.75
CA ARG A 82 -31.73 -1.83 7.91
C ARG A 82 -32.59 -1.67 6.66
N ARG A 83 -32.63 -0.47 6.06
CA ARG A 83 -33.45 -0.17 4.88
C ARG A 83 -33.01 -0.97 3.67
N GLU A 84 -31.69 -1.03 3.40
CA GLU A 84 -31.12 -1.72 2.25
C GLU A 84 -30.88 -3.22 2.50
N LYS A 85 -31.18 -3.70 3.70
CA LYS A 85 -30.95 -5.12 4.11
C LYS A 85 -29.49 -5.54 3.91
N ILE A 86 -28.56 -4.72 4.36
CA ILE A 86 -27.14 -5.03 4.32
C ILE A 86 -26.86 -6.28 5.15
N GLU A 87 -26.10 -7.22 4.59
CA GLU A 87 -25.75 -8.50 5.23
C GLU A 87 -24.36 -8.48 5.85
N LEU A 88 -23.42 -7.68 5.26
CA LEU A 88 -22.04 -7.54 5.72
C LEU A 88 -21.61 -6.08 5.70
N VAL A 89 -21.01 -5.62 6.79
CA VAL A 89 -20.28 -4.35 6.82
C VAL A 89 -18.77 -4.65 6.79
N TYR A 90 -18.10 -4.24 5.71
CA TYR A 90 -16.67 -4.22 5.59
C TYR A 90 -16.16 -2.84 5.99
N ALA A 91 -15.66 -2.69 7.20
CA ALA A 91 -15.16 -1.41 7.69
C ALA A 91 -13.66 -1.33 7.51
N ARG A 92 -13.18 -0.30 6.81
CA ARG A 92 -11.77 0.03 6.87
C ARG A 92 -11.54 0.87 8.12
N CYS A 93 -11.04 0.21 9.17
CA CYS A 93 -10.87 0.85 10.45
C CYS A 93 -9.76 1.89 10.39
N PHE A 94 -10.11 3.10 10.70
CA PHE A 94 -9.16 4.07 11.21
C PHE A 94 -8.99 3.77 12.70
N GLN A 95 -7.81 3.43 13.13
CA GLN A 95 -7.16 3.41 14.43
C GLN A 95 -7.84 4.21 15.57
N ASN A 96 -9.14 4.19 15.71
CA ASN A 96 -9.87 4.97 16.70
C ASN A 96 -11.09 4.21 17.16
N ALA A 97 -10.84 3.07 17.82
CA ALA A 97 -11.90 2.47 18.59
C ALA A 97 -12.46 3.49 19.58
N SER A 98 -13.77 3.60 19.60
CA SER A 98 -14.46 4.58 20.43
C SER A 98 -15.80 4.00 20.91
N PRO A 99 -16.41 4.55 21.98
CA PRO A 99 -17.71 4.07 22.45
C PRO A 99 -18.79 4.15 21.36
N TRP A 100 -18.71 5.13 20.47
CA TRP A 100 -19.66 5.30 19.37
C TRP A 100 -19.52 4.19 18.31
N LEU A 101 -18.29 3.79 17.98
CA LEU A 101 -18.04 2.66 17.07
C LEU A 101 -18.47 1.34 17.71
N VAL A 102 -18.18 1.13 18.99
CA VAL A 102 -18.68 -0.03 19.72
C VAL A 102 -20.21 -0.09 19.64
N SER A 103 -20.90 1.06 19.88
CA SER A 103 -22.36 1.14 19.77
C SER A 103 -22.86 0.84 18.36
N LEU A 104 -22.19 1.36 17.31
CA LEU A 104 -22.53 1.09 15.91
C LEU A 104 -22.54 -0.43 15.66
N PHE A 105 -21.39 -1.09 15.90
CA PHE A 105 -21.24 -2.50 15.56
C PHE A 105 -22.06 -3.42 16.45
N SER A 106 -22.25 -3.08 17.72
CA SER A 106 -23.19 -3.78 18.60
C SER A 106 -24.65 -3.71 18.10
N ARG A 107 -25.06 -2.58 17.54
CA ARG A 107 -26.42 -2.43 16.93
C ARG A 107 -26.53 -3.25 15.65
N LEU A 108 -25.50 -3.25 14.79
CA LEU A 108 -25.45 -4.04 13.55
C LEU A 108 -25.52 -5.53 13.86
N ARG A 109 -24.72 -6.00 14.82
CA ARG A 109 -24.73 -7.41 15.28
C ARG A 109 -26.10 -7.86 15.80
N ARG A 110 -26.79 -7.02 16.58
CA ARG A 110 -28.18 -7.31 17.03
C ARG A 110 -29.19 -7.40 15.90
N MET A 111 -28.90 -6.76 14.77
CA MET A 111 -29.70 -6.85 13.54
C MET A 111 -29.36 -8.07 12.68
N GLY A 112 -28.37 -8.88 13.10
CA GLY A 112 -27.88 -9.99 12.31
C GLY A 112 -26.93 -9.59 11.18
N VAL A 113 -26.50 -8.32 11.13
CA VAL A 113 -25.52 -7.83 10.14
C VAL A 113 -24.13 -8.25 10.60
N ARG A 114 -23.40 -8.93 9.74
CA ARG A 114 -22.00 -9.29 9.99
C ARG A 114 -21.08 -8.11 9.83
N ALA A 115 -19.94 -8.18 10.48
CA ALA A 115 -18.97 -7.10 10.40
C ALA A 115 -17.53 -7.62 10.38
N VAL A 116 -16.75 -7.12 9.44
CA VAL A 116 -15.29 -7.25 9.45
C VAL A 116 -14.65 -5.88 9.45
N THR A 117 -13.47 -5.78 10.02
CA THR A 117 -12.68 -4.55 9.99
C THR A 117 -11.30 -4.82 9.37
N GLU A 118 -10.91 -3.98 8.42
CA GLU A 118 -9.56 -4.00 7.84
C GLU A 118 -8.61 -3.16 8.71
N VAL A 119 -7.50 -3.76 9.15
CA VAL A 119 -6.39 -3.09 9.83
C VAL A 119 -5.23 -3.01 8.85
N PRO A 120 -4.98 -1.83 8.26
CA PRO A 120 -3.99 -1.67 7.18
C PRO A 120 -2.56 -1.96 7.60
N THR A 121 -2.21 -1.60 8.84
CA THR A 121 -0.87 -1.80 9.42
C THR A 121 -1.02 -2.38 10.82
N TYR A 122 -0.27 -3.43 11.14
CA TYR A 122 -0.23 -4.00 12.49
C TYR A 122 1.19 -4.48 12.80
N PRO A 123 1.74 -4.16 13.98
CA PRO A 123 1.20 -3.27 15.02
C PRO A 123 1.25 -1.79 14.62
N TYR A 124 0.24 -0.98 15.01
CA TYR A 124 0.12 0.43 14.61
C TYR A 124 0.40 1.44 15.75
N ASP A 125 0.55 0.97 16.97
CA ASP A 125 0.73 1.87 18.14
C ASP A 125 1.92 2.83 17.96
N GLN A 126 2.98 2.40 17.30
CA GLN A 126 4.19 3.18 17.08
C GLN A 126 4.01 4.35 16.09
N GLU A 127 3.06 4.26 15.17
CA GLU A 127 2.74 5.34 14.22
C GLU A 127 2.26 6.61 14.95
N PHE A 128 1.66 6.47 16.14
CA PHE A 128 1.20 7.58 16.97
C PHE A 128 2.27 8.13 17.90
N VAL A 129 3.15 7.27 18.42
CA VAL A 129 4.17 7.65 19.38
C VAL A 129 5.26 8.51 18.73
N GLY A 130 5.59 8.24 17.46
CA GLY A 130 6.63 8.97 16.72
C GLY A 130 6.24 10.39 16.30
N SER A 131 4.96 10.77 16.39
CA SER A 131 4.48 12.03 15.83
C SER A 131 4.55 13.24 16.80
N ASN A 132 4.83 13.07 18.10
CA ASN A 132 4.75 14.10 19.15
C ASN A 132 3.47 14.97 19.11
N TYR A 133 2.41 14.48 18.45
CA TYR A 133 1.15 15.18 18.24
C TYR A 133 0.16 14.82 19.35
N LEU A 134 0.01 15.69 20.35
CA LEU A 134 -0.81 15.46 21.54
C LEU A 134 -2.22 14.91 21.26
N PRO A 135 -3.00 15.43 20.27
CA PRO A 135 -4.29 14.84 19.93
C PRO A 135 -4.22 13.40 19.43
N GLY A 136 -3.14 13.03 18.75
CA GLY A 136 -2.90 11.64 18.30
C GLY A 136 -2.68 10.69 19.47
N LEU A 137 -1.88 11.12 20.46
CA LEU A 137 -1.65 10.34 21.69
C LEU A 137 -2.94 10.14 22.49
N MET A 138 -3.78 11.18 22.61
CA MET A 138 -5.09 11.06 23.25
C MET A 138 -6.01 10.09 22.49
N ALA A 139 -6.04 10.16 21.17
CA ALA A 139 -6.79 9.24 20.34
C ALA A 139 -6.33 7.79 20.53
N LEU A 140 -5.02 7.55 20.64
CA LEU A 140 -4.46 6.23 20.94
C LEU A 140 -4.87 5.71 22.32
N GLN A 141 -4.94 6.56 23.35
CA GLN A 141 -5.40 6.13 24.66
C GLN A 141 -6.89 5.72 24.64
N VAL A 142 -7.73 6.51 23.95
CA VAL A 142 -9.14 6.14 23.75
C VAL A 142 -9.25 4.82 22.97
N ASP A 143 -8.47 4.66 21.91
CA ASP A 143 -8.40 3.43 21.15
C ASP A 143 -8.02 2.23 22.03
N LYS A 144 -6.95 2.32 22.80
CA LYS A 144 -6.52 1.26 23.74
C LYS A 144 -7.60 0.87 24.74
N LEU A 145 -8.43 1.83 25.18
CA LEU A 145 -9.52 1.57 26.13
C LEU A 145 -10.68 0.81 25.48
N PHE A 146 -10.99 1.10 24.22
CA PHE A 146 -12.19 0.58 23.55
C PHE A 146 -11.90 -0.51 22.51
N ARG A 147 -10.67 -0.65 21.98
CA ARG A 147 -10.37 -1.55 20.87
C ARG A 147 -10.76 -3.01 21.13
N ARG A 148 -10.48 -3.56 22.32
CA ARG A 148 -10.91 -4.93 22.67
C ARG A 148 -12.43 -5.10 22.71
N ARG A 149 -13.17 -4.05 23.10
CA ARG A 149 -14.64 -4.08 23.09
C ARG A 149 -15.16 -4.01 21.67
N LEU A 150 -14.58 -3.12 20.84
CA LEU A 150 -14.95 -2.96 19.44
C LEU A 150 -14.76 -4.28 18.69
N TYR A 151 -13.60 -4.90 18.84
CA TYR A 151 -13.26 -6.11 18.07
C TYR A 151 -14.05 -7.35 18.49
N ARG A 152 -14.61 -7.39 19.69
CA ARG A 152 -15.59 -8.42 20.09
C ARG A 152 -16.93 -8.33 19.34
N GLU A 153 -17.24 -7.19 18.77
CA GLU A 153 -18.43 -7.00 17.93
C GLU A 153 -18.18 -7.38 16.45
N MET A 154 -16.94 -7.71 16.09
CA MET A 154 -16.57 -8.14 14.75
C MET A 154 -16.55 -9.65 14.61
N ASP A 155 -16.89 -10.15 13.42
CA ASP A 155 -16.75 -11.57 13.08
C ASP A 155 -15.28 -11.94 12.85
N ALA A 156 -14.50 -11.04 12.24
CA ALA A 156 -13.07 -11.18 12.04
C ALA A 156 -12.39 -9.83 11.73
N MET A 157 -11.07 -9.80 11.82
CA MET A 157 -10.23 -8.69 11.36
C MET A 157 -9.51 -9.06 10.08
N VAL A 158 -9.60 -8.21 9.06
CA VAL A 158 -8.83 -8.36 7.84
C VAL A 158 -7.48 -7.69 8.03
N THR A 159 -6.39 -8.40 7.80
CA THR A 159 -5.02 -7.89 8.00
C THR A 159 -4.10 -8.27 6.86
N PHE A 160 -3.09 -7.43 6.63
CA PHE A 160 -2.00 -7.69 5.69
C PHE A 160 -0.76 -8.25 6.38
N SER A 161 -0.81 -8.38 7.70
CA SER A 161 0.24 -9.03 8.50
C SER A 161 -0.03 -10.54 8.64
N ASP A 162 0.96 -11.27 9.16
CA ASP A 162 0.84 -12.70 9.40
C ASP A 162 0.23 -13.03 10.78
N ALA A 163 -0.24 -12.02 11.53
CA ALA A 163 -0.87 -12.20 12.83
C ALA A 163 -2.14 -13.05 12.71
N GLU A 164 -2.26 -14.09 13.51
CA GLU A 164 -3.44 -14.98 13.54
C GLU A 164 -4.59 -14.39 14.38
N GLU A 165 -4.23 -13.52 15.30
CA GLU A 165 -5.16 -12.82 16.19
C GLU A 165 -4.70 -11.38 16.41
N ILE A 166 -5.62 -10.44 16.43
CA ILE A 166 -5.39 -9.03 16.76
C ILE A 166 -6.39 -8.61 17.82
N PHE A 167 -5.91 -8.22 19.01
CA PHE A 167 -6.70 -7.76 20.16
C PHE A 167 -7.84 -8.70 20.61
N GLY A 168 -7.67 -10.00 20.48
CA GLY A 168 -8.66 -11.00 20.84
C GLY A 168 -9.68 -11.30 19.73
N CYS A 169 -9.44 -10.85 18.53
CA CYS A 169 -10.24 -11.16 17.36
C CYS A 169 -9.41 -11.93 16.32
N ARG A 170 -9.94 -13.05 15.83
CA ARG A 170 -9.29 -13.82 14.77
C ARG A 170 -9.11 -13.01 13.50
N THR A 171 -8.08 -13.32 12.74
CA THR A 171 -7.76 -12.59 11.52
C THR A 171 -8.13 -13.36 10.25
N ILE A 172 -8.44 -12.62 9.21
CA ILE A 172 -8.43 -13.07 7.82
C ILE A 172 -7.21 -12.42 7.18
N ARG A 173 -6.16 -13.20 7.00
CA ARG A 173 -4.90 -12.72 6.42
C ARG A 173 -5.03 -12.64 4.91
N ILE A 174 -4.86 -11.44 4.36
CA ILE A 174 -4.85 -11.19 2.92
C ILE A 174 -3.57 -10.45 2.53
N SER A 175 -3.31 -10.37 1.25
CA SER A 175 -2.27 -9.51 0.68
C SER A 175 -2.87 -8.24 0.09
N ASN A 176 -2.03 -7.22 -0.06
CA ASN A 176 -2.39 -6.10 -0.90
C ASN A 176 -2.66 -6.63 -2.32
N GLY A 177 -3.84 -6.37 -2.81
CA GLY A 177 -4.26 -6.82 -4.12
C GLY A 177 -3.81 -5.89 -5.23
N VAL A 178 -3.97 -6.37 -6.45
CA VAL A 178 -3.69 -5.64 -7.67
C VAL A 178 -4.94 -5.60 -8.55
N ASP A 179 -5.16 -4.49 -9.25
CA ASP A 179 -6.11 -4.41 -10.35
C ASP A 179 -5.37 -4.71 -11.67
N PHE A 180 -5.45 -5.96 -12.11
CA PHE A 180 -4.78 -6.42 -13.32
C PHE A 180 -5.29 -5.74 -14.60
N ASP A 181 -6.50 -5.21 -14.59
CA ASP A 181 -7.06 -4.47 -15.73
C ASP A 181 -6.46 -3.06 -15.84
N ALA A 182 -6.06 -2.48 -14.69
CA ALA A 182 -5.51 -1.13 -14.62
C ALA A 182 -3.99 -1.06 -14.82
N ILE A 183 -3.28 -2.20 -14.69
CA ILE A 183 -1.82 -2.26 -14.81
C ILE A 183 -1.45 -3.03 -16.07
N PRO A 184 -0.90 -2.37 -17.10
CA PRO A 184 -0.48 -3.04 -18.32
C PRO A 184 0.71 -3.97 -18.09
N LEU A 185 0.81 -5.00 -18.90
CA LEU A 185 2.02 -5.81 -18.96
C LEU A 185 3.14 -4.97 -19.58
N HIS A 186 4.34 -5.09 -19.04
CA HIS A 186 5.55 -4.47 -19.55
C HIS A 186 5.82 -4.97 -20.98
N ARG A 187 6.03 -4.04 -21.89
CA ARG A 187 6.48 -4.37 -23.24
C ARG A 187 7.99 -4.53 -23.18
N HIS A 188 8.45 -5.76 -23.30
CA HIS A 188 9.88 -6.06 -23.27
C HIS A 188 10.59 -5.24 -24.35
N VAL A 189 11.46 -4.33 -23.95
CA VAL A 189 12.36 -3.64 -24.86
C VAL A 189 13.55 -4.55 -25.03
N SER A 190 13.59 -5.25 -26.16
CA SER A 190 14.80 -5.94 -26.59
C SER A 190 15.86 -4.91 -26.87
N ASP A 191 16.91 -4.91 -26.08
CA ASP A 191 18.11 -4.09 -26.18
C ASP A 191 17.83 -2.56 -26.22
N PRO A 192 18.14 -1.84 -25.15
CA PRO A 192 18.00 -0.38 -25.20
C PRO A 192 18.91 0.17 -26.29
N SER A 193 18.39 1.10 -27.06
CA SER A 193 19.13 1.77 -28.17
C SER A 193 20.42 2.44 -27.71
N ASP A 194 20.62 2.64 -26.40
CA ASP A 194 21.80 3.25 -25.79
C ASP A 194 22.73 2.23 -25.06
N GLY A 195 22.40 0.93 -25.10
CA GLY A 195 23.20 -0.14 -24.46
C GLY A 195 23.27 -0.09 -22.94
N ALA A 196 22.42 0.72 -22.28
CA ALA A 196 22.42 0.86 -20.83
C ALA A 196 21.40 -0.07 -20.15
N LEU A 197 21.68 -0.48 -18.91
CA LEU A 197 20.70 -1.13 -18.06
C LEU A 197 19.86 -0.04 -17.36
N HIS A 198 18.55 -0.08 -17.55
CA HIS A 198 17.63 0.87 -16.94
C HIS A 198 16.91 0.24 -15.75
N LEU A 199 17.04 0.87 -14.57
CA LEU A 199 16.37 0.53 -13.33
C LEU A 199 15.26 1.54 -13.04
N ILE A 200 14.12 1.15 -12.45
CA ILE A 200 13.03 2.07 -12.11
C ILE A 200 12.58 1.91 -10.67
N ALA A 201 12.40 3.04 -9.97
CA ALA A 201 11.67 3.11 -8.71
C ALA A 201 10.50 4.06 -8.82
N VAL A 202 9.32 3.63 -8.33
CA VAL A 202 8.12 4.48 -8.27
C VAL A 202 7.73 4.68 -6.81
N ALA A 203 7.87 5.91 -6.30
CA ALA A 203 7.57 6.23 -4.91
C ALA A 203 7.40 7.74 -4.68
N GLU A 204 6.58 8.12 -3.70
CA GLU A 204 6.85 9.35 -2.96
C GLU A 204 8.02 9.06 -2.03
N VAL A 205 9.18 9.65 -2.37
CA VAL A 205 10.46 9.23 -1.82
C VAL A 205 10.64 9.74 -0.39
N HIS A 206 10.94 8.80 0.51
CA HIS A 206 11.26 9.03 1.90
C HIS A 206 12.50 8.23 2.30
N PHE A 207 13.10 8.54 3.45
CA PHE A 207 14.34 7.93 3.95
C PHE A 207 14.30 6.38 4.01
N TRP A 208 13.13 5.80 4.24
CA TRP A 208 12.96 4.34 4.27
C TRP A 208 12.96 3.67 2.88
N HIS A 209 13.00 4.43 1.79
CA HIS A 209 13.17 3.84 0.46
C HIS A 209 14.61 3.43 0.19
N GLY A 210 15.60 4.07 0.85
CA GLY A 210 16.99 3.67 0.79
C GLY A 210 17.64 3.78 -0.59
N PHE A 211 17.15 4.69 -1.45
CA PHE A 211 17.69 4.86 -2.81
C PHE A 211 19.10 5.45 -2.80
N ASP A 212 19.49 6.13 -1.74
CA ASP A 212 20.87 6.56 -1.48
C ASP A 212 21.86 5.38 -1.50
N ARG A 213 21.45 4.21 -0.99
CA ARG A 213 22.27 2.99 -1.01
C ARG A 213 22.52 2.49 -2.44
N LEU A 214 21.50 2.56 -3.31
CA LEU A 214 21.67 2.20 -4.71
C LEU A 214 22.56 3.22 -5.45
N ILE A 215 22.35 4.52 -5.23
CA ILE A 215 23.18 5.57 -5.83
C ILE A 215 24.64 5.43 -5.39
N ALA A 216 24.88 5.12 -4.10
CA ALA A 216 26.23 4.85 -3.60
C ALA A 216 26.84 3.60 -4.26
N GLY A 217 26.07 2.51 -4.38
CA GLY A 217 26.50 1.28 -5.07
C GLY A 217 26.86 1.49 -6.54
N MET A 218 26.05 2.29 -7.26
CA MET A 218 26.36 2.72 -8.64
C MET A 218 27.70 3.47 -8.68
N GLY A 219 27.91 4.39 -7.75
CA GLY A 219 29.15 5.16 -7.67
C GLY A 219 30.38 4.28 -7.39
N GLU A 220 30.28 3.35 -6.46
CA GLU A 220 31.37 2.42 -6.16
C GLU A 220 31.67 1.47 -7.34
N TYR A 221 30.64 1.00 -8.05
CA TYR A 221 30.77 0.24 -9.26
C TYR A 221 31.54 1.01 -10.34
N VAL A 222 31.12 2.25 -10.65
CA VAL A 222 31.79 3.10 -11.62
C VAL A 222 33.27 3.30 -11.28
N LEU A 223 33.58 3.58 -10.02
CA LEU A 223 34.98 3.75 -9.59
C LEU A 223 35.84 2.49 -9.77
N ARG A 224 35.28 1.31 -9.55
CA ARG A 224 35.99 0.03 -9.77
C ARG A 224 36.18 -0.28 -11.24
N HIS A 225 35.14 -0.16 -12.05
CA HIS A 225 35.15 -0.66 -13.44
C HIS A 225 35.66 0.35 -14.47
N LYS A 226 35.61 1.66 -14.18
CA LYS A 226 36.16 2.69 -15.05
C LYS A 226 37.65 2.50 -15.36
N SER A 227 38.42 2.07 -14.38
CA SER A 227 39.84 1.78 -14.56
C SER A 227 40.12 0.49 -15.35
N LEU A 228 39.14 -0.43 -15.38
CA LEU A 228 39.23 -1.71 -16.08
C LEU A 228 38.73 -1.62 -17.52
N GLY A 229 38.00 -0.60 -17.87
CA GLY A 229 37.42 -0.41 -19.20
C GLY A 229 36.27 -1.37 -19.53
N ASP A 230 35.66 -1.99 -18.51
CA ASP A 230 34.56 -2.95 -18.63
C ASP A 230 33.26 -2.44 -17.96
N GLU A 231 33.17 -1.12 -17.75
CA GLU A 231 32.00 -0.48 -17.15
C GLU A 231 30.75 -0.65 -18.03
N ARG A 232 29.71 -1.31 -17.50
CA ARG A 232 28.38 -1.28 -18.08
C ARG A 232 27.62 -0.05 -17.59
N ARG A 233 27.05 0.72 -18.51
CA ARG A 233 26.24 1.87 -18.15
C ARG A 233 24.95 1.45 -17.48
N VAL A 234 24.66 2.02 -16.29
CA VAL A 234 23.42 1.80 -15.54
C VAL A 234 22.73 3.15 -15.35
N VAL A 235 21.42 3.20 -15.62
CA VAL A 235 20.59 4.38 -15.45
C VAL A 235 19.47 4.08 -14.46
N PHE A 236 19.37 4.88 -13.40
CA PHE A 236 18.34 4.75 -12.39
C PHE A 236 17.29 5.84 -12.52
N HIS A 237 16.07 5.45 -12.87
CA HIS A 237 14.89 6.30 -13.01
C HIS A 237 14.11 6.35 -11.71
N ILE A 238 13.95 7.54 -11.12
CA ILE A 238 13.16 7.79 -9.93
C ILE A 238 11.90 8.54 -10.33
N VAL A 239 10.75 7.88 -10.21
CA VAL A 239 9.42 8.44 -10.50
C VAL A 239 8.69 8.72 -9.21
N GLY A 240 8.25 9.97 -9.03
CA GLY A 240 7.53 10.44 -7.85
C GLY A 240 8.15 11.67 -7.22
N GLY A 241 7.51 12.17 -6.17
CA GLY A 241 8.03 13.32 -5.42
C GLY A 241 9.24 12.92 -4.57
N VAL A 242 10.24 13.79 -4.51
CA VAL A 242 11.41 13.62 -3.63
C VAL A 242 11.45 14.79 -2.66
N ALA A 243 11.44 14.49 -1.36
CA ALA A 243 11.52 15.52 -0.35
C ALA A 243 12.88 16.24 -0.40
N PRO A 244 12.96 17.57 -0.12
CA PRO A 244 14.21 18.31 -0.09
C PRO A 244 15.27 17.70 0.83
N SER A 245 14.86 17.09 1.95
CA SER A 245 15.75 16.37 2.87
C SER A 245 16.43 15.16 2.24
N GLU A 246 15.74 14.46 1.33
CA GLU A 246 16.30 13.31 0.61
C GLU A 246 17.24 13.78 -0.51
N MET A 247 16.92 14.87 -1.15
CA MET A 247 17.75 15.44 -2.21
C MET A 247 19.08 15.99 -1.66
N GLN A 248 19.03 16.79 -0.60
CA GLN A 248 20.21 17.49 -0.03
C GLN A 248 20.94 16.69 1.05
N GLY A 249 20.25 15.73 1.67
CA GLY A 249 20.74 15.00 2.81
C GLY A 249 20.42 15.67 4.16
N SER A 250 20.73 14.96 5.20
CA SER A 250 20.59 15.38 6.59
C SER A 250 21.88 15.10 7.37
N LYS A 251 21.92 15.47 8.65
CA LYS A 251 23.09 15.17 9.51
C LYS A 251 23.41 13.66 9.60
N ASN A 252 22.42 12.80 9.32
CA ASN A 252 22.51 11.36 9.56
C ASN A 252 22.46 10.51 8.26
N ALA A 253 22.23 11.13 7.10
CA ALA A 253 22.18 10.42 5.83
C ALA A 253 22.64 11.33 4.68
N PRO A 254 23.49 10.84 3.76
CA PRO A 254 23.86 11.58 2.57
C PRO A 254 22.61 11.80 1.70
N GLY A 255 22.50 12.98 1.09
CA GLY A 255 21.45 13.25 0.10
C GLY A 255 21.82 12.68 -1.28
N PHE A 256 20.83 12.60 -2.13
CA PHE A 256 21.04 12.09 -3.49
C PHE A 256 21.98 12.99 -4.30
N LEU A 257 21.81 14.31 -4.25
CA LEU A 257 22.66 15.24 -5.01
C LEU A 257 24.14 15.17 -4.61
N PRO A 258 24.52 15.19 -3.33
CA PRO A 258 25.91 15.00 -2.91
C PRO A 258 26.52 13.68 -3.37
N LEU A 259 25.76 12.59 -3.36
CA LEU A 259 26.24 11.30 -3.88
C LEU A 259 26.42 11.33 -5.40
N ILE A 260 25.45 11.88 -6.13
CA ILE A 260 25.51 12.02 -7.60
C ILE A 260 26.73 12.86 -8.01
N GLU A 261 26.97 13.98 -7.34
CA GLU A 261 28.13 14.84 -7.60
C GLU A 261 29.45 14.14 -7.27
N ARG A 262 29.52 13.49 -6.09
CA ARG A 262 30.72 12.76 -5.63
C ARG A 262 31.18 11.71 -6.63
N TYR A 263 30.23 10.99 -7.22
CA TYR A 263 30.53 9.85 -8.10
C TYR A 263 30.39 10.16 -9.59
N GLY A 264 30.03 11.39 -9.97
CA GLY A 264 29.86 11.79 -11.38
C GLY A 264 28.68 11.13 -12.08
N LEU A 265 27.57 10.87 -11.35
CA LEU A 265 26.40 10.13 -11.81
C LEU A 265 25.28 11.01 -12.40
N GLN A 266 25.56 12.24 -12.83
CA GLN A 266 24.55 13.20 -13.31
C GLN A 266 23.75 12.69 -14.51
N GLN A 267 24.32 11.80 -15.32
CA GLN A 267 23.65 11.18 -16.46
C GLN A 267 23.10 9.77 -16.15
N SER A 268 23.36 9.28 -14.95
CA SER A 268 22.96 7.92 -14.51
C SER A 268 21.82 7.91 -13.53
N VAL A 269 21.43 9.05 -12.95
CA VAL A 269 20.26 9.16 -12.06
C VAL A 269 19.29 10.21 -12.62
N VAL A 270 18.09 9.77 -12.96
CA VAL A 270 17.07 10.58 -13.63
C VAL A 270 15.86 10.75 -12.74
N PHE A 271 15.53 11.98 -12.39
CA PHE A 271 14.34 12.32 -11.60
C PHE A 271 13.21 12.78 -12.54
N HIS A 272 12.11 12.02 -12.57
CA HIS A 272 10.98 12.31 -13.46
C HIS A 272 9.89 13.17 -12.80
N GLY A 273 9.93 13.35 -11.47
CA GLY A 273 8.80 13.90 -10.75
C GLY A 273 7.60 12.93 -10.76
N GLN A 274 6.42 13.45 -10.48
CA GLN A 274 5.19 12.64 -10.45
C GLN A 274 4.69 12.37 -11.87
N LEU A 275 4.57 11.08 -12.23
CA LEU A 275 4.00 10.63 -13.51
C LEU A 275 2.82 9.70 -13.26
N PHE A 276 1.85 9.69 -14.18
CA PHE A 276 0.64 8.85 -14.11
C PHE A 276 0.25 8.34 -15.51
N GLY A 277 -0.52 7.23 -15.53
CA GLY A 277 -1.06 6.69 -16.78
C GLY A 277 0.02 6.38 -17.81
N SER A 278 -0.20 6.74 -19.07
CA SER A 278 0.70 6.42 -20.17
C SER A 278 2.12 6.97 -19.99
N GLN A 279 2.29 8.14 -19.37
CA GLN A 279 3.64 8.69 -19.12
C GLN A 279 4.44 7.79 -18.16
N LEU A 280 3.81 7.25 -17.14
CA LEU A 280 4.44 6.29 -16.25
C LEU A 280 4.73 4.97 -16.97
N ASP A 281 3.79 4.49 -17.78
CA ASP A 281 3.94 3.26 -18.55
C ASP A 281 5.09 3.36 -19.55
N ASP A 282 5.29 4.54 -20.18
CA ASP A 282 6.39 4.78 -21.11
C ASP A 282 7.76 4.70 -20.41
N VAL A 283 7.87 5.17 -19.16
CA VAL A 283 9.12 4.99 -18.39
C VAL A 283 9.32 3.53 -17.99
N PHE A 284 8.27 2.85 -17.56
CA PHE A 284 8.37 1.42 -17.28
C PHE A 284 8.83 0.60 -18.48
N ASN A 285 8.30 0.91 -19.68
CA ASN A 285 8.63 0.20 -20.91
C ASN A 285 10.08 0.40 -21.39
N GLN A 286 10.82 1.36 -20.83
CA GLN A 286 12.25 1.56 -21.06
C GLN A 286 13.13 0.81 -20.05
N CYS A 287 12.54 0.29 -18.97
CA CYS A 287 13.29 -0.24 -17.84
C CYS A 287 13.30 -1.76 -17.86
N HIS A 288 14.38 -2.35 -17.36
CA HIS A 288 14.62 -3.79 -17.36
C HIS A 288 14.37 -4.40 -15.97
N PHE A 289 14.48 -3.58 -14.92
CA PHE A 289 14.46 -4.05 -13.56
C PHE A 289 13.87 -2.98 -12.62
N ALA A 290 13.09 -3.39 -11.63
CA ALA A 290 12.46 -2.46 -10.72
C ALA A 290 13.09 -2.47 -9.31
N VAL A 291 12.95 -1.35 -8.62
CA VAL A 291 13.57 -1.11 -7.32
C VAL A 291 12.48 -0.86 -6.27
N GLY A 292 12.35 -1.78 -5.34
CA GLY A 292 11.48 -1.68 -4.17
C GLY A 292 12.07 -0.79 -3.07
N SER A 293 11.72 -1.05 -1.82
CA SER A 293 12.34 -0.34 -0.70
C SER A 293 13.64 -1.04 -0.30
N LEU A 294 14.69 -0.25 -0.06
CA LEU A 294 16.02 -0.72 0.30
C LEU A 294 16.42 -0.30 1.72
N GLY A 295 15.57 0.46 2.43
CA GLY A 295 15.89 1.08 3.71
C GLY A 295 14.77 0.96 4.77
N ARG A 296 13.89 -0.04 4.70
CA ARG A 296 12.80 -0.21 5.68
C ARG A 296 13.30 -0.50 7.10
N HIS A 297 14.46 -1.09 7.26
CA HIS A 297 15.14 -1.25 8.55
C HIS A 297 15.29 0.08 9.30
N ARG A 298 15.46 1.23 8.59
CA ARG A 298 15.52 2.58 9.17
C ARG A 298 14.24 2.98 9.92
N SER A 299 13.11 2.38 9.57
CA SER A 299 11.81 2.57 10.24
C SER A 299 11.41 1.39 11.12
N HIS A 300 12.34 0.46 11.41
CA HIS A 300 12.13 -0.75 12.19
C HIS A 300 11.01 -1.65 11.63
N ILE A 301 10.75 -1.58 10.32
CA ILE A 301 9.80 -2.43 9.62
C ILE A 301 10.58 -3.50 8.86
N THR A 302 10.41 -4.75 9.25
CA THR A 302 11.07 -5.90 8.62
C THR A 302 10.14 -6.66 7.69
N ASN A 303 8.85 -6.75 8.03
CA ASN A 303 7.86 -7.49 7.25
C ASN A 303 6.82 -6.50 6.69
N ILE A 304 6.71 -6.41 5.39
CA ILE A 304 5.77 -5.49 4.75
C ILE A 304 5.38 -5.96 3.34
N LYS A 305 4.08 -5.96 3.07
CA LYS A 305 3.51 -6.28 1.75
C LYS A 305 3.25 -4.98 0.98
N THR A 306 4.26 -4.47 0.28
CA THR A 306 4.18 -3.17 -0.40
C THR A 306 3.37 -3.23 -1.69
N LEU A 307 2.63 -2.17 -2.02
CA LEU A 307 1.89 -2.07 -3.29
C LEU A 307 2.83 -2.08 -4.50
N LYS A 308 4.01 -1.46 -4.38
CA LYS A 308 4.97 -1.34 -5.48
C LYS A 308 5.52 -2.70 -5.95
N ASN A 309 5.89 -3.61 -5.02
CA ASN A 309 6.37 -4.95 -5.38
C ASN A 309 5.31 -5.70 -6.20
N ARG A 310 4.03 -5.53 -5.82
CA ARG A 310 2.89 -6.12 -6.54
C ARG A 310 2.68 -5.51 -7.92
N GLU A 311 2.84 -4.19 -8.03
CA GLU A 311 2.77 -3.50 -9.31
C GLU A 311 3.90 -3.97 -10.24
N TYR A 312 5.14 -4.08 -9.74
CA TYR A 312 6.28 -4.55 -10.52
C TYR A 312 6.06 -5.95 -11.06
N ALA A 313 5.67 -6.90 -10.18
CA ALA A 313 5.34 -8.25 -10.61
C ALA A 313 4.15 -8.29 -11.57
N THR A 314 3.12 -7.45 -11.37
CA THR A 314 1.98 -7.37 -12.28
C THR A 314 2.37 -6.82 -13.65
N ARG A 315 3.32 -5.90 -13.70
CA ARG A 315 3.92 -5.43 -14.95
C ARG A 315 4.82 -6.48 -15.59
N GLY A 316 5.21 -7.53 -14.87
CA GLY A 316 6.12 -8.57 -15.36
C GLY A 316 7.59 -8.17 -15.27
N LEU A 317 7.94 -7.24 -14.39
CA LEU A 317 9.33 -6.82 -14.16
C LEU A 317 9.95 -7.57 -12.98
N PRO A 318 11.17 -8.11 -13.11
CA PRO A 318 11.97 -8.54 -11.97
C PRO A 318 12.34 -7.31 -11.12
N PHE A 319 12.56 -7.53 -9.82
CA PHE A 319 12.80 -6.39 -8.92
C PHE A 319 13.62 -6.78 -7.70
N MET A 320 14.11 -5.77 -6.96
CA MET A 320 14.83 -5.94 -5.69
C MET A 320 14.15 -5.21 -4.55
N TYR A 321 14.37 -5.72 -3.33
CA TYR A 321 14.01 -5.06 -2.07
C TYR A 321 14.81 -5.64 -0.89
N SER A 322 14.76 -4.99 0.29
CA SER A 322 15.52 -5.41 1.48
C SER A 322 14.66 -5.95 2.64
N GLU A 323 13.39 -5.67 2.66
CA GLU A 323 12.44 -6.17 3.65
C GLU A 323 12.01 -7.62 3.35
N HIS A 324 11.22 -8.21 4.26
CA HIS A 324 10.52 -9.47 4.00
C HIS A 324 9.12 -9.22 3.47
N ASP A 325 8.80 -9.84 2.34
CA ASP A 325 7.47 -9.88 1.74
C ASP A 325 7.12 -11.33 1.41
N SER A 326 6.34 -11.98 2.27
CA SER A 326 6.02 -13.41 2.16
C SER A 326 5.34 -13.83 0.84
N ASP A 327 4.86 -12.87 0.04
CA ASP A 327 4.33 -13.15 -1.30
C ASP A 327 5.46 -13.27 -2.36
N PHE A 328 6.66 -12.75 -2.05
CA PHE A 328 7.75 -12.60 -3.02
C PHE A 328 9.07 -13.20 -2.59
N ASP A 329 9.31 -13.45 -1.29
CA ASP A 329 10.61 -13.92 -0.78
C ASP A 329 11.13 -15.21 -1.44
N ALA A 330 10.23 -16.07 -1.93
CA ALA A 330 10.59 -17.31 -2.62
C ALA A 330 10.55 -17.19 -4.16
N GLN A 331 10.31 -16.01 -4.72
CA GLN A 331 10.16 -15.85 -6.16
C GLN A 331 11.54 -15.72 -6.84
N PRO A 332 11.81 -16.46 -7.91
CA PRO A 332 13.13 -16.50 -8.54
C PRO A 332 13.52 -15.20 -9.26
N TYR A 333 12.54 -14.34 -9.58
CA TYR A 333 12.74 -13.04 -10.23
C TYR A 333 12.99 -11.90 -9.24
N VAL A 334 13.15 -12.20 -7.96
CA VAL A 334 13.43 -11.23 -6.91
C VAL A 334 14.88 -11.29 -6.49
N PHE A 335 15.55 -10.15 -6.53
CA PHE A 335 16.91 -9.97 -6.00
C PHE A 335 16.84 -9.36 -4.60
N HIS A 336 17.11 -10.17 -3.57
CA HIS A 336 17.14 -9.73 -2.20
C HIS A 336 18.45 -9.01 -1.88
N VAL A 337 18.34 -7.86 -1.24
CA VAL A 337 19.50 -7.11 -0.74
C VAL A 337 19.50 -7.06 0.79
N PRO A 338 20.66 -6.93 1.45
CA PRO A 338 20.72 -6.84 2.91
C PRO A 338 19.92 -5.65 3.45
N ALA A 339 19.25 -5.84 4.60
CA ALA A 339 18.52 -4.79 5.31
C ALA A 339 19.45 -4.03 6.26
N ASP A 340 20.46 -3.37 5.70
CA ASP A 340 21.47 -2.58 6.40
C ASP A 340 21.81 -1.28 5.65
N GLU A 341 22.85 -0.58 6.04
CA GLU A 341 23.29 0.68 5.41
C GLU A 341 24.37 0.48 4.33
N SER A 342 24.73 -0.76 4.00
CA SER A 342 25.72 -1.02 2.95
C SER A 342 25.26 -0.52 1.58
N PRO A 343 26.12 0.02 0.73
CA PRO A 343 25.82 0.26 -0.68
C PRO A 343 25.35 -1.02 -1.37
N ILE A 344 24.45 -0.89 -2.33
CA ILE A 344 23.96 -2.04 -3.09
C ILE A 344 25.08 -2.58 -3.97
N ASP A 345 25.34 -3.89 -3.87
CA ASP A 345 26.31 -4.57 -4.71
C ASP A 345 25.79 -4.67 -6.17
N LEU A 346 26.29 -3.77 -6.99
CA LEU A 346 25.87 -3.66 -8.39
C LEU A 346 26.42 -4.79 -9.25
N ASP A 347 27.61 -5.34 -8.91
CA ASP A 347 28.18 -6.48 -9.63
C ASP A 347 27.30 -7.72 -9.48
N SER A 348 26.84 -8.00 -8.25
CA SER A 348 25.91 -9.08 -7.97
C SER A 348 24.56 -8.88 -8.64
N LEU A 349 24.03 -7.65 -8.68
CA LEU A 349 22.79 -7.33 -9.37
C LEU A 349 22.92 -7.55 -10.90
N LEU A 350 23.98 -7.06 -11.51
CA LEU A 350 24.24 -7.24 -12.94
C LEU A 350 24.39 -8.73 -13.28
N HIS A 351 25.15 -9.48 -12.49
CA HIS A 351 25.26 -10.92 -12.65
C HIS A 351 23.90 -11.64 -12.54
N PHE A 352 23.06 -11.23 -11.58
CA PHE A 352 21.71 -11.79 -11.47
C PHE A 352 20.88 -11.51 -12.73
N ILE A 353 20.88 -10.30 -13.26
CA ILE A 353 20.13 -9.93 -14.45
C ILE A 353 20.63 -10.69 -15.68
N ASP A 354 21.96 -10.87 -15.82
CA ASP A 354 22.55 -11.53 -16.97
C ASP A 354 22.37 -13.06 -16.96
N THR A 355 22.23 -13.65 -15.78
CA THR A 355 22.09 -15.10 -15.62
C THR A 355 20.64 -15.58 -15.50
N HIS A 356 19.69 -14.70 -15.27
CA HIS A 356 18.28 -15.04 -15.08
C HIS A 356 17.42 -14.29 -16.11
N HIS A 357 16.74 -15.05 -16.94
CA HIS A 357 15.82 -14.51 -17.94
C HIS A 357 14.40 -14.92 -17.60
N PHE A 358 13.54 -13.95 -17.36
CA PHE A 358 12.14 -14.14 -17.01
C PHE A 358 11.24 -13.53 -18.08
N LEU A 359 10.23 -14.27 -18.51
CA LEU A 359 9.19 -13.71 -19.37
C LEU A 359 8.24 -12.85 -18.52
N PRO A 360 7.87 -11.65 -18.96
CA PRO A 360 6.94 -10.79 -18.24
C PRO A 360 5.61 -11.47 -17.91
N GLU A 361 5.12 -12.32 -18.82
CA GLU A 361 3.90 -13.09 -18.67
C GLU A 361 3.99 -14.10 -17.51
N ASP A 362 5.14 -14.73 -17.33
CA ASP A 362 5.36 -15.72 -16.26
C ASP A 362 5.40 -15.03 -14.90
N ILE A 363 6.12 -13.90 -14.79
CA ILE A 363 6.13 -13.09 -13.56
C ILE A 363 4.69 -12.64 -13.23
N ARG A 364 3.96 -12.09 -14.20
CA ARG A 364 2.59 -11.63 -14.00
C ARG A 364 1.65 -12.76 -13.59
N SER A 365 1.77 -13.92 -14.20
CA SER A 365 0.91 -15.08 -13.90
C SER A 365 1.15 -15.63 -12.49
N SER A 366 2.39 -15.57 -11.99
CA SER A 366 2.76 -16.03 -10.64
C SER A 366 2.03 -15.28 -9.54
N VAL A 367 1.60 -14.03 -9.81
CA VAL A 367 0.89 -13.17 -8.85
C VAL A 367 -0.62 -13.06 -9.10
N SER A 368 -1.18 -13.91 -9.95
CA SER A 368 -2.62 -13.89 -10.28
C SER A 368 -3.55 -14.01 -9.07
N LEU A 369 -3.13 -14.73 -8.04
CA LEU A 369 -3.85 -14.86 -6.77
C LEU A 369 -3.86 -13.56 -5.94
N LEU A 370 -3.00 -12.60 -6.26
CA LEU A 370 -2.97 -11.28 -5.62
C LEU A 370 -3.97 -10.30 -6.27
N SER A 371 -4.86 -10.72 -7.17
CA SER A 371 -5.94 -9.86 -7.65
C SER A 371 -6.88 -9.46 -6.51
N TRP A 372 -7.39 -8.23 -6.52
CA TRP A 372 -8.39 -7.82 -5.53
C TRP A 372 -9.63 -8.70 -5.56
N LYS A 373 -10.01 -9.24 -6.72
CA LYS A 373 -11.07 -10.26 -6.82
C LYS A 373 -10.78 -11.45 -5.91
N GLN A 374 -9.59 -12.04 -6.00
CA GLN A 374 -9.22 -13.21 -5.18
C GLN A 374 -9.10 -12.84 -3.69
N GLN A 375 -8.47 -11.71 -3.36
CA GLN A 375 -8.30 -11.28 -1.98
C GLN A 375 -9.65 -10.99 -1.30
N MET A 376 -10.56 -10.30 -1.98
CA MET A 376 -11.91 -10.03 -1.45
C MET A 376 -12.78 -11.28 -1.43
N GLY A 377 -12.64 -12.17 -2.41
CA GLY A 377 -13.28 -13.48 -2.42
C GLY A 377 -12.89 -14.33 -1.21
N LYS A 378 -11.59 -14.32 -0.82
CA LYS A 378 -11.10 -14.98 0.38
C LYS A 378 -11.76 -14.42 1.65
N VAL A 379 -11.92 -13.09 1.75
CA VAL A 379 -12.58 -12.48 2.91
C VAL A 379 -14.02 -12.95 3.03
N VAL A 380 -14.81 -12.80 1.97
CA VAL A 380 -16.25 -13.15 2.01
C VAL A 380 -16.43 -14.65 2.16
N GLY A 381 -15.63 -15.47 1.46
CA GLY A 381 -15.68 -16.93 1.58
C GLY A 381 -15.39 -17.41 3.02
N THR A 382 -14.41 -16.79 3.68
CA THR A 382 -14.10 -17.09 5.09
C THR A 382 -15.28 -16.71 6.00
N ILE A 383 -15.89 -15.55 5.81
CA ILE A 383 -17.06 -15.12 6.61
C ILE A 383 -18.25 -16.05 6.40
N LEU A 384 -18.49 -16.51 5.18
CA LEU A 384 -19.55 -17.47 4.89
C LEU A 384 -19.30 -18.83 5.54
N ALA A 385 -18.07 -19.34 5.48
CA ALA A 385 -17.69 -20.59 6.12
C ALA A 385 -17.87 -20.57 7.65
N MET A 386 -17.59 -19.43 8.27
CA MET A 386 -17.84 -19.22 9.70
C MET A 386 -19.32 -19.35 10.10
N SER A 387 -20.25 -19.12 9.14
CA SER A 387 -21.69 -19.26 9.37
C SER A 387 -22.12 -20.70 9.54
N LEU A 388 -21.50 -21.57 8.75
CA LEU A 388 -21.86 -22.99 8.70
C LEU A 388 -21.34 -23.77 9.93
N SER A 389 -20.37 -23.21 10.65
CA SER A 389 -19.81 -23.84 11.85
C SER A 389 -20.57 -23.50 13.15
N TYR A 390 -21.55 -22.61 13.10
CA TYR A 390 -22.40 -22.23 14.25
C TYR A 390 -23.87 -22.67 14.08
N SER A 391 -24.21 -23.27 12.94
CA SER A 391 -25.50 -23.91 12.69
C SER A 391 -25.43 -25.43 12.95
#